data_f861bcf56b9bf58288a9501d8f93b75a
#
_entry.id   f861bcf56b9bf58288a9501d8f93b75a
#
_cell.length_a   1.000
_cell.length_b   1.000
_cell.length_c   1.000
_cell.angle_alpha   90.00
_cell.angle_beta   90.00
_cell.angle_gamma   90.00
#
_symmetry.space_group_name_H-M   'P 1'
#
loop_
_entity.id
_entity.type
_entity.pdbx_description
1 polymer ?
#
loop_
_entity_poly.entity_id
_entity_poly.type
_entity_poly.pdbx_seq_one_letter_code
_entity_poly.pdbx_strand_id
1 'polypeptide(L)'
;MALPAKTETKVDKEFALPSWAKAANIYEVNIRQYTPEGTFNAFASHLPRLKKMGVDILWLMPIFPISIEKRKGGLGSYYAVSDFRNVNPEFGSMQDMESLITAAHNLDMKIILDWVPNHTGWDHVWLKDHKEYYTQDNNGNVIDPIDPGTSKSWGWTDVADLNYDNKEMRAAMINDLLMWVSDKKIDGFRFDVAHNVPNDFWEDAKTKILAADSNQFLLAEAEIAEQMNNELFHMAYGWEFHHITNDIAKGKKDVKDIDAWLTKDNEEYKKGIKMHFTSNHDENSWAGTVFERMKDSHKAFSVLVSTFDGMPLIYGGQEEPLDRRLEFFEKDDIGFKDYKYADFYTKLNMLKHNNEALWNGPHGGELVKLADHKKIYAFSREKNGNEVIVIINLSKDNQTFDLTRDIDQMSELFTGIKSTIKQGTTVNMKPWEYKVYSK
;
A
#
# COMPACT_ATOMS: atom_id res chain seq x y z
N MET A 1 3.34 -53.19 -28.17
CA MET A 1 2.35 -52.20 -27.76
C MET A 1 3.03 -51.33 -26.70
N ALA A 2 3.38 -50.12 -27.04
CA ALA A 2 3.94 -49.17 -26.10
C ALA A 2 2.81 -48.44 -25.39
N LEU A 3 2.87 -48.35 -24.05
CA LEU A 3 1.96 -47.57 -23.23
C LEU A 3 2.10 -46.08 -23.52
N PRO A 4 1.01 -45.30 -23.59
CA PRO A 4 1.09 -43.87 -23.78
C PRO A 4 1.68 -43.20 -22.52
N ALA A 5 2.61 -42.28 -22.74
CA ALA A 5 3.16 -41.43 -21.71
C ALA A 5 2.06 -40.64 -20.99
N LYS A 6 2.04 -40.72 -19.67
CA LYS A 6 1.19 -39.85 -18.82
C LYS A 6 1.63 -38.42 -19.07
N THR A 7 0.78 -37.62 -19.67
CA THR A 7 0.83 -36.19 -19.66
C THR A 7 0.68 -35.77 -18.19
N GLU A 8 1.74 -35.26 -17.58
CA GLU A 8 1.64 -34.50 -16.32
C GLU A 8 0.77 -33.28 -16.59
N THR A 9 -0.45 -33.31 -16.06
CA THR A 9 -1.27 -32.10 -15.94
C THR A 9 -0.49 -31.15 -15.00
N LYS A 10 0.04 -30.05 -15.55
CA LYS A 10 0.42 -28.90 -14.75
C LYS A 10 -0.80 -28.55 -13.89
N VAL A 11 -0.70 -28.79 -12.60
CA VAL A 11 -1.59 -28.17 -11.62
C VAL A 11 -1.21 -26.70 -11.66
N ASP A 12 -2.02 -25.86 -12.29
CA ASP A 12 -1.92 -24.42 -12.18
C ASP A 12 -2.06 -24.11 -10.68
N LYS A 13 -0.94 -23.77 -10.05
CA LYS A 13 -0.97 -23.21 -8.69
C LYS A 13 -1.76 -21.91 -8.79
N GLU A 14 -2.91 -21.87 -8.15
CA GLU A 14 -3.73 -20.66 -8.06
C GLU A 14 -2.85 -19.50 -7.57
N PHE A 15 -2.92 -18.36 -8.26
CA PHE A 15 -2.19 -17.14 -7.86
C PHE A 15 -2.86 -16.57 -6.62
N ALA A 16 -2.36 -16.93 -5.45
CA ALA A 16 -2.92 -16.57 -4.16
C ALA A 16 -1.95 -15.70 -3.39
N LEU A 17 -2.49 -14.89 -2.47
CA LEU A 17 -1.69 -14.15 -1.50
C LEU A 17 -0.69 -15.09 -0.80
N PRO A 18 0.58 -14.69 -0.66
CA PRO A 18 1.53 -15.41 0.19
C PRO A 18 0.92 -15.66 1.57
N SER A 19 1.18 -16.83 2.13
CA SER A 19 0.55 -17.26 3.40
C SER A 19 0.78 -16.28 4.56
N TRP A 20 1.93 -15.61 4.56
CA TRP A 20 2.28 -14.61 5.55
C TRP A 20 1.51 -13.28 5.40
N ALA A 21 0.92 -13.01 4.22
CA ALA A 21 0.19 -11.78 3.94
C ALA A 21 -1.30 -11.83 4.34
N LYS A 22 -1.82 -12.97 4.79
CA LYS A 22 -3.24 -13.16 5.11
C LYS A 22 -3.80 -12.17 6.13
N ALA A 23 -3.04 -11.90 7.19
CA ALA A 23 -3.42 -10.97 8.26
C ALA A 23 -2.62 -9.68 8.25
N ALA A 24 -1.77 -9.49 7.24
CA ALA A 24 -0.77 -8.42 7.22
C ALA A 24 -1.39 -7.03 7.00
N ASN A 25 -0.63 -6.05 7.47
CA ASN A 25 -0.76 -4.63 7.18
C ASN A 25 0.55 -4.10 6.59
N ILE A 26 0.51 -2.90 6.01
CA ILE A 26 1.69 -2.24 5.44
C ILE A 26 2.01 -0.99 6.24
N TYR A 27 3.31 -0.76 6.42
CA TYR A 27 3.87 0.49 6.93
C TYR A 27 4.84 1.05 5.90
N GLU A 28 4.53 2.22 5.36
CA GLU A 28 5.34 2.90 4.36
C GLU A 28 6.48 3.68 5.00
N VAL A 29 7.69 3.52 4.46
CA VAL A 29 8.94 4.06 5.02
C VAL A 29 9.69 4.86 3.97
N ASN A 30 9.94 6.12 4.26
CA ASN A 30 10.89 6.94 3.54
C ASN A 30 12.21 6.98 4.34
N ILE A 31 13.24 6.26 3.91
CA ILE A 31 14.51 6.16 4.64
C ILE A 31 15.14 7.55 4.86
N ARG A 32 15.14 8.42 3.85
CA ARG A 32 15.70 9.79 3.97
C ARG A 32 15.05 10.58 5.10
N GLN A 33 13.74 10.42 5.29
CA GLN A 33 12.91 11.27 6.14
C GLN A 33 12.52 10.62 7.47
N TYR A 34 12.85 9.35 7.68
CA TYR A 34 12.39 8.62 8.85
C TYR A 34 13.12 9.03 10.12
N THR A 35 14.43 9.24 10.03
CA THR A 35 15.28 9.66 11.15
C THR A 35 16.11 10.89 10.76
N PRO A 36 16.65 11.62 11.74
CA PRO A 36 17.59 12.73 11.47
C PRO A 36 18.77 12.28 10.59
N GLU A 37 19.30 11.07 10.79
CA GLU A 37 20.40 10.50 10.00
C GLU A 37 19.95 10.14 8.58
N GLY A 38 18.73 9.66 8.41
CA GLY A 38 18.17 9.21 7.14
C GLY A 38 18.87 8.00 6.55
N THR A 39 19.26 7.03 7.39
CA THR A 39 20.03 5.86 6.98
C THR A 39 19.33 4.54 7.32
N PHE A 40 19.71 3.45 6.63
CA PHE A 40 19.22 2.09 6.91
C PHE A 40 19.48 1.68 8.36
N ASN A 41 20.67 1.96 8.87
CA ASN A 41 21.06 1.59 10.23
C ASN A 41 20.26 2.37 11.28
N ALA A 42 20.01 3.66 11.05
CA ALA A 42 19.18 4.46 11.95
C ALA A 42 17.72 3.96 11.94
N PHE A 43 17.16 3.68 10.75
CA PHE A 43 15.83 3.11 10.64
C PHE A 43 15.72 1.73 11.31
N ALA A 44 16.72 0.86 11.17
CA ALA A 44 16.73 -0.47 11.77
C ALA A 44 16.51 -0.45 13.29
N SER A 45 16.94 0.61 13.99
CA SER A 45 16.71 0.78 15.42
C SER A 45 15.22 0.90 15.80
N HIS A 46 14.36 1.25 14.85
CA HIS A 46 12.92 1.38 15.04
C HIS A 46 12.14 0.08 14.80
N LEU A 47 12.75 -0.96 14.22
CA LEU A 47 12.08 -2.23 13.92
C LEU A 47 11.40 -2.88 15.14
N PRO A 48 12.03 -2.95 16.34
CA PRO A 48 11.36 -3.52 17.51
C PRO A 48 10.11 -2.77 17.92
N ARG A 49 10.11 -1.42 17.79
CA ARG A 49 8.94 -0.59 18.05
C ARG A 49 7.83 -0.85 17.04
N LEU A 50 8.15 -0.90 15.76
CA LEU A 50 7.20 -1.18 14.69
C LEU A 50 6.60 -2.58 14.83
N LYS A 51 7.42 -3.59 15.14
CA LYS A 51 6.92 -4.95 15.45
C LYS A 51 5.96 -4.95 16.62
N LYS A 52 6.29 -4.22 17.70
CA LYS A 52 5.40 -4.08 18.86
C LYS A 52 4.08 -3.38 18.49
N MET A 53 4.10 -2.46 17.53
CA MET A 53 2.91 -1.80 17.00
C MET A 53 2.08 -2.74 16.09
N GLY A 54 2.58 -3.94 15.79
CA GLY A 54 1.93 -4.93 14.95
C GLY A 54 2.10 -4.64 13.45
N VAL A 55 3.21 -4.05 13.04
CA VAL A 55 3.56 -3.88 11.62
C VAL A 55 4.10 -5.18 11.06
N ASP A 56 3.64 -5.57 9.87
CA ASP A 56 4.05 -6.79 9.19
C ASP A 56 4.94 -6.52 7.98
N ILE A 57 4.51 -5.61 7.10
CA ILE A 57 5.19 -5.29 5.85
C ILE A 57 5.77 -3.89 5.94
N LEU A 58 7.06 -3.78 5.70
CA LEU A 58 7.76 -2.52 5.51
C LEU A 58 7.86 -2.25 4.01
N TRP A 59 7.06 -1.31 3.50
CA TRP A 59 7.25 -0.81 2.15
C TRP A 59 8.28 0.32 2.19
N LEU A 60 9.47 0.05 1.70
CA LEU A 60 10.52 1.07 1.55
C LEU A 60 10.29 1.81 0.24
N MET A 61 10.08 3.14 0.32
CA MET A 61 10.15 4.01 -0.86
C MET A 61 11.48 3.80 -1.59
N PRO A 62 11.65 4.25 -2.88
CA PRO A 62 12.81 3.87 -3.65
C PRO A 62 14.13 4.14 -2.92
N ILE A 63 14.95 3.09 -2.80
CA ILE A 63 16.22 3.11 -2.05
C ILE A 63 17.44 3.26 -2.96
N PHE A 64 17.22 3.43 -4.25
CA PHE A 64 18.24 3.44 -5.28
C PHE A 64 18.99 4.77 -5.36
N PRO A 65 20.19 4.82 -5.97
CA PRO A 65 20.87 6.07 -6.25
C PRO A 65 19.99 6.98 -7.10
N ILE A 66 19.99 8.28 -6.78
CA ILE A 66 19.15 9.27 -7.44
C ILE A 66 19.96 10.02 -8.50
N SER A 67 19.36 10.21 -9.68
CA SER A 67 19.95 10.97 -10.78
C SER A 67 20.34 12.39 -10.37
N ILE A 68 21.48 12.84 -10.86
CA ILE A 68 21.96 14.21 -10.71
C ILE A 68 21.56 15.05 -11.93
N GLU A 69 21.55 14.45 -13.11
CA GLU A 69 21.18 15.13 -14.34
C GLU A 69 19.68 15.48 -14.34
N LYS A 70 19.38 16.73 -14.64
CA LYS A 70 18.03 17.33 -14.61
C LYS A 70 17.29 17.19 -13.27
N ARG A 71 18.01 17.03 -12.19
CA ARG A 71 17.47 16.88 -10.83
C ARG A 71 16.56 18.05 -10.45
N LYS A 72 15.41 17.73 -9.86
CA LYS A 72 14.54 18.70 -9.19
C LYS A 72 14.90 18.80 -7.71
N GLY A 73 14.94 20.03 -7.15
CA GLY A 73 15.32 20.28 -5.76
C GLY A 73 16.78 19.97 -5.43
N GLY A 74 17.14 19.98 -4.15
CA GLY A 74 18.52 19.79 -3.68
C GLY A 74 18.98 18.34 -3.77
N LEU A 75 18.16 17.40 -3.32
CA LEU A 75 18.50 15.97 -3.25
C LEU A 75 17.81 15.10 -4.32
N GLY A 76 16.88 15.66 -5.08
CA GLY A 76 16.19 14.98 -6.17
C GLY A 76 15.06 14.05 -5.73
N SER A 77 14.33 13.57 -6.74
CA SER A 77 13.25 12.61 -6.57
C SER A 77 13.80 11.20 -6.34
N TYR A 78 13.24 10.49 -5.37
CA TYR A 78 13.49 9.05 -5.15
C TYR A 78 13.18 8.23 -6.40
N TYR A 79 12.24 8.69 -7.22
CA TYR A 79 11.76 8.03 -8.44
C TYR A 79 12.65 8.33 -9.67
N ALA A 80 13.63 9.24 -9.57
CA ALA A 80 14.63 9.47 -10.61
C ALA A 80 15.83 8.51 -10.42
N VAL A 81 15.59 7.22 -10.56
CA VAL A 81 16.55 6.15 -10.29
C VAL A 81 17.72 6.19 -11.30
N SER A 82 18.97 6.15 -10.82
CA SER A 82 20.16 6.09 -11.67
C SER A 82 20.82 4.70 -11.77
N ASP A 83 20.47 3.77 -10.87
CA ASP A 83 20.94 2.39 -10.91
C ASP A 83 20.03 1.48 -10.04
N PHE A 84 19.35 0.53 -10.66
CA PHE A 84 18.48 -0.42 -9.96
C PHE A 84 19.21 -1.49 -9.14
N ARG A 85 20.52 -1.65 -9.32
CA ARG A 85 21.30 -2.71 -8.66
C ARG A 85 22.07 -2.24 -7.44
N ASN A 86 22.03 -0.94 -7.14
CA ASN A 86 22.71 -0.34 -6.01
C ASN A 86 21.74 0.40 -5.09
N VAL A 87 22.20 0.71 -3.89
CA VAL A 87 21.47 1.55 -2.93
C VAL A 87 21.99 2.97 -2.95
N ASN A 88 21.14 3.92 -2.61
CA ASN A 88 21.54 5.32 -2.46
C ASN A 88 22.61 5.45 -1.36
N PRO A 89 23.80 5.97 -1.67
CA PRO A 89 24.87 6.13 -0.70
C PRO A 89 24.51 7.08 0.47
N GLU A 90 23.50 7.94 0.32
CA GLU A 90 22.97 8.73 1.42
C GLU A 90 22.34 7.87 2.51
N PHE A 91 21.80 6.70 2.14
CA PHE A 91 21.11 5.79 3.07
C PHE A 91 22.04 4.76 3.71
N GLY A 92 23.24 4.60 3.16
CA GLY A 92 24.24 3.62 3.59
C GLY A 92 24.77 2.76 2.46
N SER A 93 25.35 1.61 2.82
CA SER A 93 25.88 0.64 1.87
C SER A 93 24.87 -0.47 1.57
N MET A 94 25.15 -1.28 0.53
CA MET A 94 24.41 -2.52 0.26
C MET A 94 24.44 -3.47 1.46
N GLN A 95 25.54 -3.53 2.20
CA GLN A 95 25.65 -4.36 3.40
C GLN A 95 24.73 -3.85 4.52
N ASP A 96 24.53 -2.53 4.65
CA ASP A 96 23.59 -1.97 5.62
C ASP A 96 22.15 -2.34 5.25
N MET A 97 21.80 -2.32 3.96
CA MET A 97 20.50 -2.77 3.48
C MET A 97 20.27 -4.26 3.73
N GLU A 98 21.26 -5.12 3.45
CA GLU A 98 21.20 -6.56 3.74
C GLU A 98 21.05 -6.83 5.25
N SER A 99 21.71 -6.02 6.07
CA SER A 99 21.56 -6.07 7.53
C SER A 99 20.15 -5.66 7.99
N LEU A 100 19.56 -4.64 7.35
CA LEU A 100 18.18 -4.23 7.61
C LEU A 100 17.19 -5.33 7.24
N ILE A 101 17.35 -5.98 6.07
CA ILE A 101 16.51 -7.11 5.65
C ILE A 101 16.59 -8.24 6.68
N THR A 102 17.81 -8.60 7.07
CA THR A 102 18.04 -9.66 8.07
C THR A 102 17.40 -9.30 9.42
N ALA A 103 17.53 -8.05 9.87
CA ALA A 103 16.94 -7.60 11.13
C ALA A 103 15.41 -7.62 11.09
N ALA A 104 14.80 -7.23 9.97
CA ALA A 104 13.35 -7.31 9.77
C ALA A 104 12.86 -8.77 9.79
N HIS A 105 13.53 -9.66 9.05
CA HIS A 105 13.20 -11.10 9.03
C HIS A 105 13.32 -11.76 10.41
N ASN A 106 14.33 -11.39 11.20
CA ASN A 106 14.49 -11.89 12.57
C ASN A 106 13.35 -11.47 13.52
N LEU A 107 12.57 -10.46 13.13
CA LEU A 107 11.37 -10.00 13.82
C LEU A 107 10.08 -10.48 13.15
N ASP A 108 10.14 -11.43 12.20
CA ASP A 108 9.01 -11.85 11.37
C ASP A 108 8.30 -10.66 10.67
N MET A 109 9.07 -9.68 10.22
CA MET A 109 8.61 -8.59 9.38
C MET A 109 9.09 -8.81 7.94
N LYS A 110 8.33 -8.30 6.98
CA LYS A 110 8.59 -8.41 5.56
C LYS A 110 9.03 -7.08 4.97
N ILE A 111 9.89 -7.12 3.96
CA ILE A 111 10.33 -5.92 3.25
C ILE A 111 9.92 -6.02 1.78
N ILE A 112 9.15 -5.03 1.31
CA ILE A 112 8.90 -4.84 -0.10
C ILE A 112 9.57 -3.55 -0.57
N LEU A 113 10.11 -3.57 -1.79
CA LEU A 113 10.75 -2.42 -2.39
C LEU A 113 9.81 -1.68 -3.34
N ASP A 114 9.88 -0.37 -3.29
CA ASP A 114 9.28 0.48 -4.31
C ASP A 114 10.12 0.41 -5.58
N TRP A 115 9.56 -0.11 -6.65
CA TRP A 115 10.19 -0.29 -7.94
C TRP A 115 9.62 0.66 -8.97
N VAL A 116 10.48 1.36 -9.71
CA VAL A 116 10.11 2.37 -10.69
C VAL A 116 10.25 1.83 -12.11
N PRO A 117 9.23 1.15 -12.67
CA PRO A 117 9.38 0.48 -13.96
C PRO A 117 9.14 1.40 -15.17
N ASN A 118 8.42 2.51 -15.00
CA ASN A 118 7.99 3.35 -16.10
C ASN A 118 9.11 4.23 -16.68
N HIS A 119 10.09 4.62 -15.86
CA HIS A 119 11.13 5.59 -16.23
C HIS A 119 12.37 5.42 -15.37
N THR A 120 13.46 6.12 -15.74
CA THR A 120 14.67 6.23 -14.95
C THR A 120 15.12 7.68 -14.84
N GLY A 121 16.11 7.98 -14.01
CA GLY A 121 16.81 9.26 -14.08
C GLY A 121 17.62 9.40 -15.37
N TRP A 122 18.01 10.63 -15.71
CA TRP A 122 18.70 10.94 -16.97
C TRP A 122 20.17 10.48 -17.03
N ASP A 123 20.78 10.17 -15.92
CA ASP A 123 22.13 9.58 -15.83
C ASP A 123 22.13 8.11 -15.41
N HIS A 124 20.99 7.42 -15.63
CA HIS A 124 20.89 5.99 -15.37
C HIS A 124 21.96 5.21 -16.14
N VAL A 125 22.51 4.18 -15.52
CA VAL A 125 23.58 3.36 -16.10
C VAL A 125 23.23 2.80 -17.49
N TRP A 126 21.98 2.46 -17.75
CA TRP A 126 21.53 2.00 -19.06
C TRP A 126 21.60 3.09 -20.13
N LEU A 127 21.31 4.36 -19.80
CA LEU A 127 21.25 5.43 -20.80
C LEU A 127 22.61 5.74 -21.42
N LYS A 128 23.71 5.38 -20.76
CA LYS A 128 25.07 5.58 -21.27
C LYS A 128 25.36 4.71 -22.51
N ASP A 129 24.89 3.43 -22.46
CA ASP A 129 25.27 2.43 -23.46
C ASP A 129 24.06 1.91 -24.27
N HIS A 130 22.83 2.18 -23.81
CA HIS A 130 21.59 1.61 -24.33
C HIS A 130 20.50 2.69 -24.51
N LYS A 131 20.78 3.67 -25.38
CA LYS A 131 19.80 4.72 -25.69
C LYS A 131 18.48 4.15 -26.27
N GLU A 132 18.55 3.02 -26.96
CA GLU A 132 17.44 2.27 -27.52
C GLU A 132 16.48 1.68 -26.47
N TYR A 133 16.89 1.64 -25.20
CA TYR A 133 16.03 1.24 -24.09
C TYR A 133 14.99 2.33 -23.73
N TYR A 134 15.16 3.52 -24.30
CA TYR A 134 14.35 4.70 -23.97
C TYR A 134 13.50 5.12 -25.16
N THR A 135 12.31 5.66 -24.86
CA THR A 135 11.43 6.27 -25.85
C THR A 135 12.11 7.51 -26.46
N GLN A 136 12.08 7.62 -27.78
CA GLN A 136 12.74 8.70 -28.52
C GLN A 136 11.74 9.45 -29.38
N ASP A 137 11.97 10.77 -29.54
CA ASP A 137 11.26 11.60 -30.51
C ASP A 137 11.69 11.30 -31.95
N ASN A 138 11.04 11.96 -32.92
CA ASN A 138 11.34 11.79 -34.35
C ASN A 138 12.78 12.23 -34.75
N ASN A 139 13.49 12.94 -33.86
CA ASN A 139 14.87 13.37 -34.07
C ASN A 139 15.86 12.43 -33.36
N GLY A 140 15.36 11.39 -32.72
CA GLY A 140 16.17 10.45 -31.96
C GLY A 140 16.59 10.95 -30.58
N ASN A 141 15.93 11.97 -30.02
CA ASN A 141 16.19 12.39 -28.65
C ASN A 141 15.34 11.60 -27.68
N VAL A 142 15.92 11.16 -26.58
CA VAL A 142 15.18 10.56 -25.45
C VAL A 142 14.25 11.61 -24.87
N ILE A 143 13.03 11.19 -24.51
CA ILE A 143 11.99 12.07 -23.97
C ILE A 143 11.65 11.72 -22.51
N ASP A 144 11.01 12.65 -21.82
CA ASP A 144 10.37 12.40 -20.54
C ASP A 144 9.04 11.64 -20.72
N PRO A 145 8.51 11.01 -19.66
CA PRO A 145 7.29 10.20 -19.74
C PRO A 145 6.10 10.95 -20.30
N ILE A 146 5.38 10.27 -21.18
CA ILE A 146 4.18 10.78 -21.84
C ILE A 146 2.93 10.02 -21.38
N ASP A 147 1.81 10.72 -21.41
CA ASP A 147 0.49 10.11 -21.26
C ASP A 147 0.17 9.25 -22.48
N PRO A 148 0.00 7.92 -22.35
CA PRO A 148 -0.28 7.04 -23.48
C PRO A 148 -1.57 7.40 -24.24
N GLY A 149 -2.55 7.97 -23.56
CA GLY A 149 -3.84 8.36 -24.16
C GLY A 149 -3.79 9.64 -24.97
N THR A 150 -2.89 10.58 -24.63
CA THR A 150 -2.83 11.91 -25.26
C THR A 150 -1.50 12.20 -25.94
N SER A 151 -0.48 11.37 -25.74
CA SER A 151 0.91 11.57 -26.18
C SER A 151 1.54 12.89 -25.68
N LYS A 152 1.02 13.46 -24.61
CA LYS A 152 1.56 14.66 -23.97
C LYS A 152 2.44 14.30 -22.81
N SER A 153 3.52 15.07 -22.59
CA SER A 153 4.37 14.93 -21.43
C SER A 153 3.56 15.10 -20.13
N TRP A 154 3.84 14.23 -19.15
CA TRP A 154 3.36 14.38 -17.77
C TRP A 154 4.03 15.57 -17.04
N GLY A 155 5.08 16.17 -17.62
CA GLY A 155 5.87 17.22 -17.00
C GLY A 155 6.89 16.68 -15.98
N TRP A 156 7.17 15.38 -16.01
CA TRP A 156 8.20 14.75 -15.18
C TRP A 156 9.57 14.86 -15.84
N THR A 157 10.03 16.10 -15.99
CA THR A 157 11.23 16.45 -16.78
C THR A 157 12.54 15.99 -16.18
N ASP A 158 12.54 15.50 -14.95
CA ASP A 158 13.69 14.94 -14.24
C ASP A 158 13.91 13.44 -14.48
N VAL A 159 13.05 12.80 -15.27
CA VAL A 159 13.13 11.37 -15.62
C VAL A 159 12.98 11.12 -17.12
N ALA A 160 13.50 9.98 -17.58
CA ALA A 160 13.54 9.54 -18.97
C ALA A 160 12.63 8.31 -19.16
N ASP A 161 11.76 8.35 -20.17
CA ASP A 161 10.76 7.32 -20.46
C ASP A 161 11.37 6.04 -21.00
N LEU A 162 10.95 4.88 -20.49
CA LEU A 162 11.43 3.56 -20.92
C LEU A 162 10.60 3.01 -22.09
N ASN A 163 11.29 2.47 -23.09
CA ASN A 163 10.68 1.90 -24.28
C ASN A 163 10.37 0.40 -24.10
N TYR A 164 9.13 0.10 -23.75
CA TYR A 164 8.66 -1.28 -23.55
C TYR A 164 8.52 -2.10 -24.84
N ASP A 165 8.67 -1.53 -26.03
CA ASP A 165 8.80 -2.30 -27.28
C ASP A 165 10.18 -2.97 -27.40
N ASN A 166 11.18 -2.48 -26.65
CA ASN A 166 12.52 -3.03 -26.62
C ASN A 166 12.59 -4.25 -25.68
N LYS A 167 12.78 -5.44 -26.28
CA LYS A 167 12.83 -6.71 -25.52
C LYS A 167 14.08 -6.87 -24.64
N GLU A 168 15.20 -6.25 -25.02
CA GLU A 168 16.43 -6.29 -24.24
C GLU A 168 16.28 -5.43 -22.98
N MET A 169 15.64 -4.26 -23.07
CA MET A 169 15.27 -3.44 -21.92
C MET A 169 14.37 -4.22 -20.95
N ARG A 170 13.32 -4.87 -21.46
CA ARG A 170 12.43 -5.71 -20.62
C ARG A 170 13.22 -6.81 -19.90
N ALA A 171 14.15 -7.47 -20.59
CA ALA A 171 14.99 -8.51 -20.00
C ALA A 171 15.92 -7.94 -18.93
N ALA A 172 16.53 -6.77 -19.18
CA ALA A 172 17.38 -6.07 -18.21
C ALA A 172 16.58 -5.71 -16.94
N MET A 173 15.38 -5.13 -17.10
CA MET A 173 14.49 -4.80 -15.99
C MET A 173 14.17 -6.02 -15.13
N ILE A 174 13.79 -7.14 -15.75
CA ILE A 174 13.49 -8.37 -15.03
C ILE A 174 14.73 -8.93 -14.32
N ASN A 175 15.89 -8.89 -14.95
CA ASN A 175 17.14 -9.36 -14.32
C ASN A 175 17.49 -8.53 -13.08
N ASP A 176 17.22 -7.24 -13.09
CA ASP A 176 17.43 -6.39 -11.92
C ASP A 176 16.43 -6.68 -10.80
N LEU A 177 15.15 -6.92 -11.12
CA LEU A 177 14.16 -7.42 -10.16
C LEU A 177 14.59 -8.75 -9.52
N LEU A 178 15.06 -9.70 -10.34
CA LEU A 178 15.47 -11.02 -9.87
C LEU A 178 16.70 -10.98 -8.96
N MET A 179 17.62 -10.03 -9.15
CA MET A 179 18.73 -9.82 -8.23
C MET A 179 18.25 -9.51 -6.81
N TRP A 180 17.25 -8.65 -6.66
CA TRP A 180 16.69 -8.33 -5.34
C TRP A 180 15.95 -9.50 -4.70
N VAL A 181 15.25 -10.29 -5.50
CA VAL A 181 14.56 -11.51 -5.03
C VAL A 181 15.56 -12.60 -4.65
N SER A 182 16.46 -12.94 -5.58
CA SER A 182 17.32 -14.13 -5.46
C SER A 182 18.52 -13.91 -4.56
N ASP A 183 19.17 -12.75 -4.66
CA ASP A 183 20.43 -12.47 -3.96
C ASP A 183 20.18 -11.71 -2.65
N LYS A 184 19.27 -10.72 -2.66
CA LYS A 184 19.02 -9.86 -1.50
C LYS A 184 17.87 -10.33 -0.61
N LYS A 185 17.02 -11.26 -1.10
CA LYS A 185 15.97 -11.91 -0.31
C LYS A 185 14.91 -10.95 0.22
N ILE A 186 14.51 -9.96 -0.57
CA ILE A 186 13.32 -9.15 -0.27
C ILE A 186 12.05 -9.99 -0.44
N ASP A 187 10.94 -9.53 0.11
CA ASP A 187 9.68 -10.28 0.16
C ASP A 187 8.65 -9.81 -0.90
N GLY A 188 8.98 -8.81 -1.69
CA GLY A 188 8.09 -8.32 -2.74
C GLY A 188 8.40 -6.92 -3.25
N PHE A 189 7.46 -6.41 -4.04
CA PHE A 189 7.57 -5.09 -4.65
C PHE A 189 6.25 -4.32 -4.59
N ARG A 190 6.37 -2.99 -4.50
CA ARG A 190 5.36 -2.03 -4.93
C ARG A 190 5.84 -1.45 -6.26
N PHE A 191 5.04 -1.55 -7.30
CA PHE A 191 5.39 -1.06 -8.63
C PHE A 191 4.77 0.30 -8.88
N ASP A 192 5.63 1.30 -9.01
CA ASP A 192 5.31 2.68 -9.32
C ASP A 192 4.68 2.81 -10.71
N VAL A 193 3.61 3.60 -10.83
CA VAL A 193 2.93 3.88 -12.11
C VAL A 193 2.66 2.61 -12.94
N ALA A 194 2.29 1.51 -12.28
CA ALA A 194 2.14 0.19 -12.91
C ALA A 194 1.13 0.16 -14.07
N HIS A 195 0.20 1.10 -14.10
CA HIS A 195 -0.81 1.24 -15.16
C HIS A 195 -0.24 1.69 -16.52
N ASN A 196 0.93 2.32 -16.55
CA ASN A 196 1.59 2.74 -17.80
C ASN A 196 2.44 1.63 -18.44
N VAL A 197 2.71 0.56 -17.71
CA VAL A 197 3.56 -0.54 -18.18
C VAL A 197 2.68 -1.64 -18.79
N PRO A 198 3.04 -2.20 -19.97
CA PRO A 198 2.22 -3.19 -20.67
C PRO A 198 1.95 -4.46 -19.87
N ASN A 199 0.73 -4.98 -19.97
CA ASN A 199 0.30 -6.18 -19.25
C ASN A 199 1.12 -7.43 -19.59
N ASP A 200 1.57 -7.59 -20.83
CA ASP A 200 2.41 -8.72 -21.25
C ASP A 200 3.81 -8.70 -20.62
N PHE A 201 4.34 -7.50 -20.29
CA PHE A 201 5.54 -7.40 -19.47
C PHE A 201 5.27 -7.87 -18.04
N TRP A 202 4.14 -7.48 -17.45
CA TRP A 202 3.78 -7.90 -16.10
C TRP A 202 3.59 -9.41 -15.98
N GLU A 203 3.01 -10.06 -17.00
CA GLU A 203 2.87 -11.53 -17.06
C GLU A 203 4.24 -12.21 -17.02
N ASP A 204 5.21 -11.74 -17.83
CA ASP A 204 6.57 -12.28 -17.88
C ASP A 204 7.33 -12.00 -16.57
N ALA A 205 7.28 -10.77 -16.06
CA ALA A 205 7.92 -10.37 -14.82
C ALA A 205 7.39 -11.18 -13.62
N LYS A 206 6.06 -11.24 -13.44
CA LYS A 206 5.43 -12.06 -12.40
C LYS A 206 5.86 -13.51 -12.47
N THR A 207 5.81 -14.10 -13.67
CA THR A 207 6.18 -15.51 -13.86
C THR A 207 7.60 -15.79 -13.40
N LYS A 208 8.55 -14.93 -13.76
CA LYS A 208 9.97 -15.09 -13.40
C LYS A 208 10.23 -14.80 -11.92
N ILE A 209 9.59 -13.77 -11.37
CA ILE A 209 9.68 -13.43 -9.94
C ILE A 209 9.19 -14.62 -9.09
N LEU A 210 7.99 -15.14 -9.38
CA LEU A 210 7.40 -16.25 -8.62
C LEU A 210 8.11 -17.59 -8.86
N ALA A 211 8.78 -17.76 -9.98
CA ALA A 211 9.66 -18.90 -10.22
C ALA A 211 10.93 -18.85 -9.36
N ALA A 212 11.45 -17.65 -9.09
CA ALA A 212 12.60 -17.43 -8.22
C ALA A 212 12.22 -17.59 -6.73
N ASP A 213 11.09 -17.04 -6.33
CA ASP A 213 10.51 -17.25 -4.99
C ASP A 213 8.97 -17.10 -5.06
N SER A 214 8.26 -18.18 -4.82
CA SER A 214 6.80 -18.22 -4.86
C SER A 214 6.10 -17.47 -3.71
N ASN A 215 6.84 -16.96 -2.74
CA ASN A 215 6.32 -16.19 -1.61
C ASN A 215 6.40 -14.67 -1.80
N GLN A 216 6.78 -14.21 -2.99
CA GLN A 216 6.86 -12.77 -3.30
C GLN A 216 5.48 -12.13 -3.29
N PHE A 217 5.39 -10.91 -2.74
CA PHE A 217 4.19 -10.11 -2.73
C PHE A 217 4.28 -8.97 -3.76
N LEU A 218 3.27 -8.83 -4.61
CA LEU A 218 3.25 -7.86 -5.71
C LEU A 218 2.09 -6.87 -5.51
N LEU A 219 2.43 -5.60 -5.28
CA LEU A 219 1.50 -4.48 -5.16
C LEU A 219 1.66 -3.55 -6.36
N ALA A 220 0.57 -3.22 -7.05
CA ALA A 220 0.56 -2.25 -8.12
C ALA A 220 0.07 -0.87 -7.63
N GLU A 221 0.82 0.18 -7.95
CA GLU A 221 0.22 1.51 -7.99
C GLU A 221 -0.61 1.65 -9.26
N ALA A 222 -1.79 1.10 -9.19
CA ALA A 222 -2.79 1.12 -10.24
C ALA A 222 -4.16 0.82 -9.62
N GLU A 223 -5.22 1.22 -10.30
CA GLU A 223 -6.59 0.82 -10.00
C GLU A 223 -7.25 0.37 -11.30
N ILE A 224 -6.77 -0.77 -11.86
CA ILE A 224 -7.16 -1.33 -13.15
C ILE A 224 -7.67 -2.76 -12.96
N ALA A 225 -8.97 -2.95 -13.18
CA ALA A 225 -9.63 -4.23 -12.99
C ALA A 225 -9.05 -5.34 -13.88
N GLU A 226 -8.66 -5.02 -15.12
CA GLU A 226 -8.03 -5.98 -16.03
C GLU A 226 -6.75 -6.57 -15.45
N GLN A 227 -5.86 -5.73 -14.90
CA GLN A 227 -4.61 -6.18 -14.30
C GLN A 227 -4.85 -7.11 -13.10
N MET A 228 -5.84 -6.80 -12.28
CA MET A 228 -6.18 -7.60 -11.11
C MET A 228 -6.89 -8.91 -11.51
N ASN A 229 -7.85 -8.85 -12.42
CA ASN A 229 -8.59 -10.03 -12.87
C ASN A 229 -7.72 -11.02 -13.66
N ASN A 230 -6.67 -10.52 -14.33
CA ASN A 230 -5.64 -11.33 -14.97
C ASN A 230 -4.56 -11.81 -13.97
N GLU A 231 -4.75 -11.51 -12.68
CA GLU A 231 -3.85 -11.97 -11.62
C GLU A 231 -2.39 -11.52 -11.82
N LEU A 232 -2.18 -10.29 -12.36
CA LEU A 232 -0.84 -9.74 -12.55
C LEU A 232 -0.21 -9.30 -11.22
N PHE A 233 -1.05 -8.88 -10.27
CA PHE A 233 -0.66 -8.42 -8.94
C PHE A 233 -1.57 -9.01 -7.87
N HIS A 234 -1.05 -9.14 -6.65
CA HIS A 234 -1.84 -9.57 -5.49
C HIS A 234 -2.74 -8.44 -4.98
N MET A 235 -2.28 -7.20 -5.08
CA MET A 235 -2.94 -6.04 -4.53
C MET A 235 -2.82 -4.82 -5.45
N ALA A 236 -3.89 -4.01 -5.50
CA ALA A 236 -3.92 -2.71 -6.14
C ALA A 236 -4.24 -1.60 -5.13
N TYR A 237 -3.99 -0.35 -5.49
CA TYR A 237 -4.43 0.79 -4.70
C TYR A 237 -5.96 0.93 -4.70
N GLY A 238 -6.52 1.45 -3.61
CA GLY A 238 -7.92 1.87 -3.49
C GLY A 238 -8.03 3.39 -3.61
N TRP A 239 -7.62 3.97 -4.74
CA TRP A 239 -7.63 5.42 -4.95
C TRP A 239 -9.03 6.01 -4.95
N GLU A 240 -9.99 5.37 -5.63
CA GLU A 240 -11.36 5.86 -5.66
C GLU A 240 -11.96 5.89 -4.25
N PHE A 241 -11.75 4.83 -3.46
CA PHE A 241 -12.18 4.80 -2.05
C PHE A 241 -11.52 5.89 -1.22
N HIS A 242 -10.21 6.11 -1.41
CA HIS A 242 -9.47 7.17 -0.74
C HIS A 242 -10.04 8.56 -1.05
N HIS A 243 -10.34 8.84 -2.31
CA HIS A 243 -10.98 10.11 -2.72
C HIS A 243 -12.37 10.28 -2.11
N ILE A 244 -13.18 9.21 -2.08
CA ILE A 244 -14.51 9.22 -1.45
C ILE A 244 -14.39 9.56 0.03
N THR A 245 -13.47 8.94 0.77
CA THR A 245 -13.28 9.23 2.20
C THR A 245 -12.85 10.67 2.46
N ASN A 246 -11.97 11.23 1.64
CA ASN A 246 -11.60 12.65 1.71
C ASN A 246 -12.78 13.58 1.41
N ASP A 247 -13.62 13.23 0.45
CA ASP A 247 -14.79 14.03 0.10
C ASP A 247 -15.88 13.96 1.20
N ILE A 248 -16.03 12.81 1.86
CA ILE A 248 -16.91 12.69 3.05
C ILE A 248 -16.38 13.56 4.20
N ALA A 249 -15.07 13.53 4.46
CA ALA A 249 -14.44 14.39 5.49
C ALA A 249 -14.68 15.88 5.22
N LYS A 250 -14.71 16.28 3.95
CA LYS A 250 -14.99 17.64 3.49
C LYS A 250 -16.49 17.98 3.37
N GLY A 251 -17.38 17.00 3.64
CA GLY A 251 -18.83 17.15 3.54
C GLY A 251 -19.38 17.24 2.11
N LYS A 252 -18.61 16.81 1.11
CA LYS A 252 -19.03 16.80 -0.30
C LYS A 252 -19.78 15.52 -0.68
N LYS A 253 -19.52 14.43 0.02
CA LYS A 253 -20.10 13.10 -0.15
C LYS A 253 -20.66 12.58 1.18
N ASP A 254 -21.31 11.43 1.13
CA ASP A 254 -21.80 10.73 2.32
C ASP A 254 -21.57 9.21 2.23
N VAL A 255 -22.04 8.44 3.23
CA VAL A 255 -21.75 7.00 3.29
C VAL A 255 -22.39 6.19 2.14
N LYS A 256 -23.39 6.76 1.45
CA LYS A 256 -23.98 6.12 0.26
C LYS A 256 -23.00 6.07 -0.93
N ASP A 257 -22.06 7.01 -0.98
CA ASP A 257 -21.01 6.97 -1.98
C ASP A 257 -20.05 5.80 -1.75
N ILE A 258 -19.82 5.41 -0.47
CA ILE A 258 -19.05 4.20 -0.14
C ILE A 258 -19.83 2.96 -0.62
N ASP A 259 -21.16 2.90 -0.39
CA ASP A 259 -21.97 1.77 -0.83
C ASP A 259 -21.99 1.62 -2.35
N ALA A 260 -22.13 2.74 -3.05
CA ALA A 260 -22.12 2.76 -4.52
C ALA A 260 -20.78 2.31 -5.08
N TRP A 261 -19.68 2.80 -4.50
CA TRP A 261 -18.34 2.37 -4.85
C TRP A 261 -18.13 0.88 -4.59
N LEU A 262 -18.50 0.38 -3.41
CA LEU A 262 -18.33 -1.04 -3.05
C LEU A 262 -19.10 -1.96 -4.00
N THR A 263 -20.30 -1.57 -4.41
CA THR A 263 -21.09 -2.32 -5.40
C THR A 263 -20.37 -2.37 -6.73
N LYS A 264 -19.90 -1.24 -7.25
CA LYS A 264 -19.12 -1.13 -8.49
C LYS A 264 -17.83 -1.93 -8.40
N ASP A 265 -17.07 -1.77 -7.32
CA ASP A 265 -15.78 -2.45 -7.13
C ASP A 265 -15.96 -3.99 -7.13
N ASN A 266 -16.97 -4.49 -6.44
CA ASN A 266 -17.30 -5.94 -6.43
C ASN A 266 -17.76 -6.46 -7.80
N GLU A 267 -18.33 -5.61 -8.66
CA GLU A 267 -18.70 -5.97 -10.03
C GLU A 267 -17.49 -5.99 -10.96
N GLU A 268 -16.56 -5.06 -10.82
CA GLU A 268 -15.40 -4.89 -11.68
C GLU A 268 -14.21 -5.77 -11.30
N TYR A 269 -13.89 -5.87 -9.99
CA TYR A 269 -12.75 -6.60 -9.48
C TYR A 269 -13.16 -7.97 -8.94
N LYS A 270 -12.74 -9.04 -9.62
CA LYS A 270 -13.04 -10.43 -9.23
C LYS A 270 -11.87 -11.12 -8.53
N LYS A 271 -10.69 -10.52 -8.60
CA LYS A 271 -9.44 -11.08 -8.10
C LYS A 271 -8.62 -9.99 -7.41
N GLY A 272 -7.71 -10.44 -6.54
CA GLY A 272 -6.81 -9.56 -5.79
C GLY A 272 -7.51 -8.84 -4.63
N ILE A 273 -6.78 -7.94 -4.01
CA ILE A 273 -7.26 -7.11 -2.89
C ILE A 273 -6.92 -5.64 -3.11
N LYS A 274 -7.58 -4.77 -2.36
CA LYS A 274 -7.27 -3.33 -2.36
C LYS A 274 -6.43 -2.93 -1.15
N MET A 275 -5.51 -1.98 -1.37
CA MET A 275 -4.83 -1.26 -0.30
C MET A 275 -5.63 -0.03 0.09
N HIS A 276 -5.96 0.10 1.36
CA HIS A 276 -6.70 1.25 1.91
C HIS A 276 -5.83 2.09 2.82
N PHE A 277 -5.92 3.41 2.69
CA PHE A 277 -5.06 4.35 3.41
C PHE A 277 -5.75 5.69 3.66
N THR A 278 -5.30 6.42 4.66
CA THR A 278 -5.69 7.81 4.91
C THR A 278 -4.62 8.79 4.44
N SER A 279 -3.38 8.34 4.29
CA SER A 279 -2.26 9.11 3.76
C SER A 279 -1.19 8.17 3.19
N ASN A 280 -0.34 8.69 2.33
CA ASN A 280 0.90 8.13 1.82
C ASN A 280 1.87 9.27 1.52
N HIS A 281 3.05 8.98 0.93
CA HIS A 281 4.04 10.00 0.59
C HIS A 281 3.51 11.07 -0.38
N ASP A 282 2.70 10.68 -1.38
CA ASP A 282 2.12 11.62 -2.35
C ASP A 282 1.07 12.52 -1.70
N GLU A 283 0.12 11.92 -0.98
CA GLU A 283 -0.92 12.67 -0.31
C GLU A 283 -0.32 13.67 0.68
N ASN A 284 0.66 13.25 1.49
CA ASN A 284 1.31 14.14 2.44
C ASN A 284 2.02 15.31 1.75
N SER A 285 2.80 15.03 0.71
CA SER A 285 3.63 16.04 0.06
C SER A 285 2.82 16.98 -0.82
N TRP A 286 1.85 16.45 -1.59
CA TRP A 286 1.19 17.19 -2.65
C TRP A 286 -0.25 17.62 -2.34
N ALA A 287 -1.04 16.77 -1.69
CA ALA A 287 -2.44 17.04 -1.38
C ALA A 287 -2.65 17.70 -0.02
N GLY A 288 -1.77 17.41 0.94
CA GLY A 288 -1.82 17.93 2.30
C GLY A 288 -1.74 16.86 3.37
N THR A 289 -1.40 17.25 4.59
CA THR A 289 -1.41 16.33 5.73
C THR A 289 -2.79 15.72 5.93
N VAL A 290 -2.86 14.59 6.64
CA VAL A 290 -4.14 13.99 7.01
C VAL A 290 -5.01 14.96 7.83
N PHE A 291 -4.38 15.87 8.60
CA PHE A 291 -5.08 16.88 9.39
C PHE A 291 -5.62 18.03 8.53
N GLU A 292 -4.90 18.47 7.50
CA GLU A 292 -5.41 19.44 6.52
C GLU A 292 -6.61 18.88 5.75
N ARG A 293 -6.55 17.61 5.34
CA ARG A 293 -7.56 16.98 4.49
C ARG A 293 -8.76 16.47 5.26
N MET A 294 -8.55 15.84 6.41
CA MET A 294 -9.60 15.12 7.17
C MET A 294 -9.90 15.77 8.53
N LYS A 295 -9.07 16.69 9.04
CA LYS A 295 -9.27 17.38 10.34
C LYS A 295 -9.53 16.36 11.46
N ASP A 296 -10.56 16.59 12.28
CA ASP A 296 -10.94 15.74 13.42
C ASP A 296 -11.42 14.34 13.03
N SER A 297 -11.76 14.13 11.75
CA SER A 297 -12.26 12.84 11.27
C SER A 297 -11.18 11.81 10.98
N HIS A 298 -9.90 12.19 10.98
CA HIS A 298 -8.80 11.31 10.54
C HIS A 298 -8.77 9.95 11.26
N LYS A 299 -9.07 9.90 12.58
CA LYS A 299 -9.11 8.62 13.32
C LYS A 299 -10.32 7.77 12.95
N ALA A 300 -11.47 8.37 12.68
CA ALA A 300 -12.64 7.65 12.20
C ALA A 300 -12.37 6.96 10.86
N PHE A 301 -11.69 7.66 9.95
CA PHE A 301 -11.27 7.07 8.67
C PHE A 301 -10.12 6.06 8.84
N SER A 302 -9.20 6.26 9.79
CA SER A 302 -8.19 5.24 10.10
C SER A 302 -8.83 3.94 10.61
N VAL A 303 -9.89 4.03 11.44
CA VAL A 303 -10.68 2.85 11.85
C VAL A 303 -11.34 2.22 10.64
N LEU A 304 -11.97 3.01 9.78
CA LEU A 304 -12.65 2.50 8.58
C LEU A 304 -11.67 1.72 7.70
N VAL A 305 -10.54 2.31 7.30
CA VAL A 305 -9.57 1.65 6.41
C VAL A 305 -8.91 0.42 7.04
N SER A 306 -8.77 0.38 8.37
CA SER A 306 -8.17 -0.76 9.08
C SER A 306 -9.14 -1.94 9.28
N THR A 307 -10.45 -1.70 9.18
CA THR A 307 -11.49 -2.72 9.41
C THR A 307 -12.27 -3.08 8.14
N PHE A 308 -12.06 -2.32 7.07
CA PHE A 308 -12.66 -2.58 5.76
C PHE A 308 -12.10 -3.84 5.11
N ASP A 309 -12.69 -4.29 4.01
CA ASP A 309 -12.12 -5.40 3.24
C ASP A 309 -10.89 -4.92 2.45
N GLY A 310 -9.77 -5.62 2.61
CA GLY A 310 -8.48 -5.27 2.02
C GLY A 310 -7.36 -5.12 3.04
N MET A 311 -6.23 -4.56 2.62
CA MET A 311 -5.04 -4.39 3.45
C MET A 311 -4.82 -2.91 3.80
N PRO A 312 -4.75 -2.56 5.09
CA PRO A 312 -4.50 -1.18 5.50
C PRO A 312 -3.02 -0.80 5.34
N LEU A 313 -2.79 0.44 4.92
CA LEU A 313 -1.50 1.11 4.93
C LEU A 313 -1.45 2.17 6.02
N ILE A 314 -0.36 2.18 6.78
CA ILE A 314 0.03 3.27 7.68
C ILE A 314 1.22 3.98 7.05
N TYR A 315 1.09 5.26 6.76
CA TYR A 315 2.22 6.10 6.33
C TYR A 315 3.10 6.47 7.52
N GLY A 316 4.41 6.30 7.40
CA GLY A 316 5.37 6.58 8.45
C GLY A 316 5.19 7.99 9.03
N GLY A 317 5.04 8.08 10.36
CA GLY A 317 4.72 9.32 11.07
C GLY A 317 3.25 9.49 11.47
N GLN A 318 2.33 8.67 10.98
CA GLN A 318 0.94 8.72 11.44
C GLN A 318 0.80 8.38 12.92
N GLU A 319 1.67 7.53 13.46
CA GLU A 319 1.72 7.21 14.88
C GLU A 319 2.29 8.34 15.75
N GLU A 320 2.98 9.32 15.14
CA GLU A 320 3.48 10.56 15.79
C GLU A 320 2.54 11.75 15.67
N PRO A 321 1.37 11.66 15.16
CA PRO A 321 0.50 12.61 14.49
C PRO A 321 1.25 13.70 13.69
N LEU A 322 1.99 13.24 12.66
CA LEU A 322 2.69 14.12 11.73
C LEU A 322 1.71 15.10 11.05
N ASP A 323 1.71 16.36 11.51
CA ASP A 323 0.89 17.45 10.94
C ASP A 323 1.76 18.44 10.18
N ARG A 324 2.58 17.91 9.28
CA ARG A 324 3.49 18.68 8.44
C ARG A 324 3.68 17.95 7.12
N ARG A 325 3.64 18.70 6.01
CA ARG A 325 4.04 18.18 4.70
C ARG A 325 5.55 18.03 4.68
N LEU A 326 6.02 16.82 4.40
CA LEU A 326 7.45 16.58 4.25
C LEU A 326 7.93 17.09 2.90
N GLU A 327 9.10 17.72 2.89
CA GLU A 327 9.70 18.26 1.66
C GLU A 327 10.28 17.14 0.80
N PHE A 328 9.61 16.82 -0.31
CA PHE A 328 9.87 15.65 -1.12
C PHE A 328 11.30 15.59 -1.68
N PHE A 329 11.85 16.70 -2.11
CA PHE A 329 13.16 16.78 -2.78
C PHE A 329 14.34 17.09 -1.86
N GLU A 330 14.09 17.22 -0.56
CA GLU A 330 15.08 17.71 0.41
C GLU A 330 15.24 16.74 1.58
N LYS A 331 16.26 16.98 2.41
CA LYS A 331 16.37 16.35 3.71
C LYS A 331 15.40 17.03 4.68
N ASP A 332 14.42 16.27 5.06
CA ASP A 332 13.42 16.63 6.05
C ASP A 332 13.14 15.38 6.90
N ASP A 333 12.75 15.50 8.15
CA ASP A 333 12.50 14.35 8.99
C ASP A 333 11.12 14.39 9.68
N ILE A 334 10.59 13.23 10.01
CA ILE A 334 9.29 13.10 10.69
C ILE A 334 9.34 13.74 12.07
N GLY A 335 10.48 13.69 12.74
CA GLY A 335 10.65 14.28 14.06
C GLY A 335 9.89 13.57 15.15
N PHE A 336 10.00 12.25 15.22
CA PHE A 336 9.36 11.42 16.26
C PHE A 336 9.73 11.91 17.67
N LYS A 337 8.71 11.95 18.57
CA LYS A 337 8.85 12.39 19.97
C LYS A 337 8.17 11.41 20.92
N ASP A 338 6.83 11.38 20.91
CA ASP A 338 6.02 10.70 21.91
C ASP A 338 5.23 9.51 21.36
N TYR A 339 5.20 9.34 20.04
CA TYR A 339 4.40 8.30 19.35
C TYR A 339 2.94 8.29 19.83
N LYS A 340 2.34 9.46 19.93
CA LYS A 340 1.07 9.72 20.58
C LYS A 340 -0.10 8.85 20.10
N TYR A 341 -0.04 8.39 18.84
CA TYR A 341 -1.08 7.52 18.25
C TYR A 341 -0.61 6.08 18.07
N ALA A 342 0.59 5.70 18.55
CA ALA A 342 1.07 4.33 18.41
C ALA A 342 0.13 3.30 19.06
N ASP A 343 -0.40 3.57 20.26
CA ASP A 343 -1.38 2.68 20.93
C ASP A 343 -2.68 2.51 20.11
N PHE A 344 -3.14 3.59 19.47
CA PHE A 344 -4.32 3.54 18.60
C PHE A 344 -4.10 2.61 17.41
N TYR A 345 -2.98 2.74 16.68
CA TYR A 345 -2.65 1.86 15.56
C TYR A 345 -2.31 0.44 16.02
N THR A 346 -1.66 0.28 17.17
CA THR A 346 -1.40 -1.04 17.77
C THR A 346 -2.70 -1.81 17.98
N LYS A 347 -3.72 -1.18 18.56
CA LYS A 347 -5.02 -1.82 18.77
C LYS A 347 -5.67 -2.29 17.47
N LEU A 348 -5.62 -1.46 16.42
CA LEU A 348 -6.18 -1.81 15.10
C LEU A 348 -5.41 -2.97 14.44
N ASN A 349 -4.08 -2.90 14.45
CA ASN A 349 -3.23 -3.95 13.88
C ASN A 349 -3.40 -5.28 14.63
N MET A 350 -3.38 -5.24 15.96
CA MET A 350 -3.58 -6.44 16.79
C MET A 350 -4.99 -7.02 16.65
N LEU A 351 -6.01 -6.18 16.46
CA LEU A 351 -7.35 -6.67 16.15
C LEU A 351 -7.35 -7.45 14.84
N LYS A 352 -6.70 -6.92 13.79
CA LYS A 352 -6.59 -7.61 12.50
C LYS A 352 -5.85 -8.94 12.61
N HIS A 353 -4.74 -8.99 13.36
CA HIS A 353 -3.98 -10.22 13.57
C HIS A 353 -4.79 -11.29 14.29
N ASN A 354 -5.52 -10.91 15.33
CA ASN A 354 -6.18 -11.83 16.26
C ASN A 354 -7.62 -12.18 15.83
N ASN A 355 -8.13 -11.61 14.73
CA ASN A 355 -9.51 -11.82 14.31
C ASN A 355 -9.59 -12.10 12.81
N GLU A 356 -9.85 -13.36 12.48
CA GLU A 356 -9.93 -13.81 11.08
C GLU A 356 -10.98 -13.06 10.25
N ALA A 357 -11.99 -12.48 10.88
CA ALA A 357 -12.98 -11.69 10.18
C ALA A 357 -12.35 -10.51 9.40
N LEU A 358 -11.21 -9.97 9.88
CA LEU A 358 -10.52 -8.84 9.25
C LEU A 358 -9.36 -9.24 8.35
N TRP A 359 -9.09 -10.52 8.15
CA TRP A 359 -8.00 -10.95 7.28
C TRP A 359 -8.23 -10.53 5.84
N ASN A 360 -7.17 -10.53 5.04
CA ASN A 360 -7.15 -9.99 3.69
C ASN A 360 -7.83 -10.90 2.68
N GLY A 361 -8.67 -10.33 1.81
CA GLY A 361 -9.32 -10.99 0.70
C GLY A 361 -10.11 -12.26 1.13
N PRO A 362 -9.91 -13.40 0.46
CA PRO A 362 -10.71 -14.61 0.72
C PRO A 362 -10.48 -15.22 2.11
N HIS A 363 -9.45 -14.77 2.82
CA HIS A 363 -9.16 -15.22 4.18
C HIS A 363 -9.98 -14.49 5.23
N GLY A 364 -10.55 -13.32 4.92
CA GLY A 364 -11.43 -12.53 5.78
C GLY A 364 -12.90 -12.87 5.64
N GLY A 365 -13.72 -12.22 6.45
CA GLY A 365 -15.19 -12.27 6.38
C GLY A 365 -15.73 -11.21 5.43
N GLU A 366 -16.85 -11.51 4.79
CA GLU A 366 -17.57 -10.54 3.96
C GLU A 366 -18.06 -9.35 4.82
N LEU A 367 -18.10 -8.17 4.20
CA LEU A 367 -18.66 -6.98 4.80
C LEU A 367 -20.17 -7.00 4.68
N VAL A 368 -20.86 -7.08 5.82
CA VAL A 368 -22.32 -7.05 5.89
C VAL A 368 -22.78 -5.74 6.53
N LYS A 369 -23.51 -4.93 5.77
CA LYS A 369 -23.97 -3.63 6.22
C LYS A 369 -25.07 -3.75 7.29
N LEU A 370 -24.97 -2.93 8.34
CA LEU A 370 -25.87 -2.95 9.50
C LEU A 370 -26.74 -1.68 9.64
N ALA A 371 -26.59 -0.70 8.76
CA ALA A 371 -27.40 0.52 8.81
C ALA A 371 -27.65 1.07 7.41
N ASP A 372 -28.88 1.43 7.13
CA ASP A 372 -29.25 2.24 5.97
C ASP A 372 -29.34 3.71 6.38
N HIS A 373 -28.18 4.36 6.49
CA HIS A 373 -28.06 5.73 7.00
C HIS A 373 -27.11 6.55 6.13
N LYS A 374 -27.31 7.88 6.04
CA LYS A 374 -26.45 8.76 5.22
C LYS A 374 -25.15 9.18 5.91
N LYS A 375 -25.08 9.07 7.24
CA LYS A 375 -23.95 9.57 8.05
C LYS A 375 -23.34 8.52 8.95
N ILE A 376 -24.07 7.47 9.30
CA ILE A 376 -23.55 6.32 10.06
C ILE A 376 -23.14 5.24 9.07
N TYR A 377 -21.90 4.82 9.11
CA TYR A 377 -21.44 3.61 8.45
C TYR A 377 -21.29 2.51 9.49
N ALA A 378 -22.17 1.54 9.44
CA ALA A 378 -22.16 0.41 10.37
C ALA A 378 -22.15 -0.90 9.58
N PHE A 379 -21.24 -1.80 9.93
CA PHE A 379 -21.07 -3.09 9.27
C PHE A 379 -20.54 -4.15 10.23
N SER A 380 -20.70 -5.41 9.86
CA SER A 380 -20.03 -6.54 10.49
C SER A 380 -19.21 -7.32 9.48
N ARG A 381 -18.17 -7.98 9.97
CA ARG A 381 -17.42 -9.03 9.26
C ARG A 381 -17.35 -10.25 10.17
N GLU A 382 -17.52 -11.45 9.60
CA GLU A 382 -17.49 -12.71 10.36
C GLU A 382 -16.73 -13.77 9.57
N LYS A 383 -15.85 -14.51 10.27
CA LYS A 383 -15.12 -15.65 9.70
C LYS A 383 -14.78 -16.65 10.80
N ASN A 384 -15.11 -17.93 10.58
CA ASN A 384 -14.73 -19.05 11.45
C ASN A 384 -15.04 -18.81 12.94
N GLY A 385 -16.15 -18.12 13.25
CA GLY A 385 -16.57 -17.80 14.62
C GLY A 385 -15.93 -16.53 15.21
N ASN A 386 -15.00 -15.89 14.50
CA ASN A 386 -14.53 -14.56 14.81
C ASN A 386 -15.48 -13.52 14.21
N GLU A 387 -15.78 -12.49 14.96
CA GLU A 387 -16.69 -11.43 14.51
C GLU A 387 -16.19 -10.05 14.92
N VAL A 388 -16.32 -9.08 14.01
CA VAL A 388 -16.10 -7.67 14.29
C VAL A 388 -17.32 -6.88 13.83
N ILE A 389 -17.82 -6.00 14.71
CA ILE A 389 -18.88 -5.02 14.41
C ILE A 389 -18.27 -3.63 14.52
N VAL A 390 -18.41 -2.85 13.47
CA VAL A 390 -17.89 -1.48 13.37
C VAL A 390 -19.03 -0.50 13.17
N ILE A 391 -19.06 0.56 13.97
CA ILE A 391 -20.06 1.64 13.90
C ILE A 391 -19.32 2.96 13.89
N ILE A 392 -19.46 3.77 12.84
CA ILE A 392 -18.75 5.03 12.68
C ILE A 392 -19.72 6.13 12.27
N ASN A 393 -19.73 7.23 13.00
CA ASN A 393 -20.36 8.47 12.55
C ASN A 393 -19.38 9.21 11.63
N LEU A 394 -19.61 9.17 10.33
CA LEU A 394 -18.84 9.87 9.31
C LEU A 394 -19.41 11.26 9.03
N SER A 395 -19.73 12.01 10.09
CA SER A 395 -20.21 13.39 9.99
C SER A 395 -19.79 14.25 11.18
N LYS A 396 -19.86 15.57 10.98
CA LYS A 396 -19.57 16.58 12.01
C LYS A 396 -20.70 16.81 13.02
N ASP A 397 -21.82 16.11 12.86
CA ASP A 397 -23.02 16.29 13.68
C ASP A 397 -23.28 15.04 14.53
N ASN A 398 -23.98 15.21 15.67
CA ASN A 398 -24.50 14.06 16.41
C ASN A 398 -25.48 13.28 15.54
N GLN A 399 -25.37 11.97 15.57
CA GLN A 399 -26.25 11.07 14.84
C GLN A 399 -26.85 10.02 15.78
N THR A 400 -28.01 9.50 15.40
CA THR A 400 -28.62 8.36 16.06
C THR A 400 -29.07 7.33 15.03
N PHE A 401 -28.99 6.06 15.36
CA PHE A 401 -29.59 5.01 14.55
C PHE A 401 -30.02 3.85 15.46
N ASP A 402 -30.99 3.07 15.00
CA ASP A 402 -31.40 1.88 15.70
C ASP A 402 -30.59 0.67 15.26
N LEU A 403 -30.01 -0.03 16.22
CA LEU A 403 -29.18 -1.20 15.96
C LEU A 403 -30.01 -2.31 15.30
N THR A 404 -29.54 -2.83 14.17
CA THR A 404 -30.29 -3.82 13.37
C THR A 404 -30.04 -5.27 13.79
N ARG A 405 -29.11 -5.50 14.72
CA ARG A 405 -28.77 -6.83 15.29
C ARG A 405 -28.24 -6.68 16.70
N ASP A 406 -28.17 -7.80 17.42
CA ASP A 406 -27.57 -7.83 18.76
C ASP A 406 -26.04 -7.66 18.69
N ILE A 407 -25.46 -6.93 19.64
CA ILE A 407 -24.07 -6.99 20.05
C ILE A 407 -24.09 -7.77 21.37
N ASP A 408 -23.60 -9.01 21.38
CA ASP A 408 -23.73 -9.89 22.53
C ASP A 408 -22.38 -10.31 23.08
N GLN A 409 -22.10 -9.87 24.32
CA GLN A 409 -20.84 -10.18 25.07
C GLN A 409 -19.55 -9.86 24.27
N MET A 410 -19.61 -8.85 23.39
CA MET A 410 -18.46 -8.39 22.61
C MET A 410 -17.67 -7.33 23.36
N SER A 411 -16.35 -7.33 23.19
CA SER A 411 -15.46 -6.32 23.76
C SER A 411 -15.30 -5.13 22.84
N GLU A 412 -15.52 -3.90 23.36
CA GLU A 412 -15.20 -2.68 22.60
C GLU A 412 -13.70 -2.44 22.62
N LEU A 413 -13.08 -2.29 21.43
CA LEU A 413 -11.64 -2.32 21.20
C LEU A 413 -10.86 -1.27 22.00
N PHE A 414 -11.36 -0.04 22.06
CA PHE A 414 -10.62 1.09 22.63
C PHE A 414 -10.80 1.21 24.15
N THR A 415 -11.93 0.77 24.69
CA THR A 415 -12.25 0.83 26.13
C THR A 415 -12.03 -0.51 26.83
N GLY A 416 -12.04 -1.62 26.11
CA GLY A 416 -12.01 -2.97 26.68
C GLY A 416 -13.30 -3.41 27.37
N ILE A 417 -14.34 -2.59 27.31
CA ILE A 417 -15.61 -2.87 28.00
C ILE A 417 -16.41 -3.92 27.22
N LYS A 418 -16.80 -4.99 27.90
CA LYS A 418 -17.77 -5.96 27.34
C LYS A 418 -19.17 -5.35 27.34
N SER A 419 -19.82 -5.48 26.20
CA SER A 419 -21.16 -4.91 25.98
C SER A 419 -22.13 -5.98 25.49
N THR A 420 -23.37 -5.85 25.95
CA THR A 420 -24.54 -6.52 25.38
C THR A 420 -25.56 -5.45 25.06
N ILE A 421 -25.80 -5.21 23.76
CA ILE A 421 -26.74 -4.20 23.26
C ILE A 421 -27.73 -4.95 22.36
N LYS A 422 -29.01 -4.83 22.63
CA LYS A 422 -30.05 -5.54 21.89
C LYS A 422 -30.43 -4.81 20.61
N GLN A 423 -30.82 -5.58 19.60
CA GLN A 423 -31.45 -5.07 18.39
C GLN A 423 -32.59 -4.11 18.74
N GLY A 424 -32.75 -3.05 17.98
CA GLY A 424 -33.74 -1.99 18.22
C GLY A 424 -33.32 -0.95 19.26
N THR A 425 -32.16 -1.11 19.91
CA THR A 425 -31.62 -0.07 20.78
C THR A 425 -31.13 1.11 19.95
N THR A 426 -31.58 2.31 20.29
CA THR A 426 -31.09 3.54 19.68
C THR A 426 -29.68 3.86 20.17
N VAL A 427 -28.71 3.88 19.24
CA VAL A 427 -27.30 4.23 19.50
C VAL A 427 -27.10 5.71 19.17
N ASN A 428 -26.54 6.46 20.12
CA ASN A 428 -26.16 7.86 19.94
C ASN A 428 -24.66 7.92 19.62
N MET A 429 -24.30 8.62 18.56
CA MET A 429 -22.93 8.79 18.09
C MET A 429 -22.57 10.27 18.00
N LYS A 430 -21.52 10.68 18.70
CA LYS A 430 -20.96 12.03 18.59
C LYS A 430 -20.32 12.25 17.20
N PRO A 431 -19.99 13.50 16.81
CA PRO A 431 -19.25 13.77 15.59
C PRO A 431 -17.98 12.92 15.50
N TRP A 432 -17.79 12.22 14.37
CA TRP A 432 -16.62 11.40 14.09
C TRP A 432 -16.33 10.28 15.12
N GLU A 433 -17.30 9.95 15.97
CA GLU A 433 -17.20 8.85 16.93
C GLU A 433 -17.21 7.51 16.20
N TYR A 434 -16.40 6.59 16.70
CA TYR A 434 -16.32 5.21 16.23
C TYR A 434 -16.38 4.25 17.40
N LYS A 435 -16.96 3.08 17.16
CA LYS A 435 -17.02 1.94 18.08
C LYS A 435 -16.69 0.69 17.32
N VAL A 436 -15.81 -0.12 17.87
CA VAL A 436 -15.36 -1.38 17.26
C VAL A 436 -15.54 -2.47 18.31
N TYR A 437 -16.42 -3.40 18.04
CA TYR A 437 -16.68 -4.54 18.90
C TYR A 437 -16.11 -5.80 18.28
N SER A 438 -15.48 -6.64 19.09
CA SER A 438 -14.93 -7.91 18.64
C SER A 438 -15.27 -9.05 19.59
N LYS A 439 -15.45 -10.24 19.03
CA LYS A 439 -15.70 -11.49 19.72
C LYS A 439 -14.52 -12.42 19.53
#